data_4d5932acf52349d23a1755b1cea83ad4
#
_entry.id   4d5932acf52349d23a1755b1cea83ad4
#
_cell.length_a   1.000
_cell.length_b   1.000
_cell.length_c   1.000
_cell.angle_alpha   90.00
_cell.angle_beta   90.00
_cell.angle_gamma   90.00
#
_symmetry.space_group_name_H-M   'P 1'
#
loop_
_entity.id
_entity.type
_entity.pdbx_description
1 polymer ?
#
loop_
_entity_poly.entity_id
_entity_poly.type
_entity_poly.pdbx_seq_one_letter_code
_entity_poly.pdbx_strand_id
1 'polypeptide(L)'
;MEENKERLFRNNQVIRDNVVDVVGGKMDSSNGIEQKLNTLQDLIEKQMAQSIKDEQKANEQKEDKNQGYLELIKKQLLQNEVEAVYIDQIMDEIKGSLGRNVSLDNVLASVYQKIVLKIGQPHMIDTDNEKTKFIFFIGPTGVGKTTTIAKIASTMKLSKKLKVALVTSDTYRIAAVEQLRTYANILSIPLKVVYTAEEMESIRDELLAFDIVLIDTAG
;
A
#
# COMPACT_ATOMS: atom_id res chain seq x y z
N MET A 1 -32.56 -13.17 12.28
CA MET A 1 -31.13 -12.79 12.51
C MET A 1 -30.16 -13.47 11.53
N GLU A 2 -30.43 -14.71 11.07
CA GLU A 2 -29.61 -15.41 10.08
C GLU A 2 -29.71 -14.82 8.65
N GLU A 3 -30.87 -14.41 8.24
CA GLU A 3 -31.11 -13.86 6.90
C GLU A 3 -30.33 -12.55 6.61
N ASN A 4 -30.08 -11.74 7.63
CA ASN A 4 -29.25 -10.54 7.52
C ASN A 4 -27.74 -10.85 7.43
N LYS A 5 -27.29 -11.97 8.02
CA LYS A 5 -25.89 -12.42 7.88
C LYS A 5 -25.58 -12.95 6.48
N GLU A 6 -26.50 -13.70 5.89
CA GLU A 6 -26.34 -14.20 4.52
C GLU A 6 -26.37 -13.10 3.47
N ARG A 7 -27.20 -12.05 3.65
CA ARG A 7 -27.21 -10.87 2.78
C ARG A 7 -25.90 -10.08 2.86
N LEU A 8 -25.36 -9.91 4.06
CA LEU A 8 -24.03 -9.27 4.27
C LEU A 8 -22.91 -10.08 3.65
N PHE A 9 -22.98 -11.41 3.70
CA PHE A 9 -21.93 -12.28 3.12
C PHE A 9 -21.95 -12.24 1.59
N ARG A 10 -23.11 -12.24 0.94
CA ARG A 10 -23.26 -12.11 -0.52
C ARG A 10 -22.78 -10.73 -1.02
N ASN A 11 -23.13 -9.66 -0.30
CA ASN A 11 -22.67 -8.32 -0.68
C ASN A 11 -21.14 -8.16 -0.56
N ASN A 12 -20.51 -8.77 0.45
CA ASN A 12 -19.06 -8.76 0.59
C ASN A 12 -18.32 -9.58 -0.50
N GLN A 13 -18.95 -10.63 -1.02
CA GLN A 13 -18.37 -11.42 -2.11
C GLN A 13 -18.39 -10.66 -3.44
N VAL A 14 -19.49 -9.98 -3.75
CA VAL A 14 -19.61 -9.11 -4.94
C VAL A 14 -18.63 -7.93 -4.90
N ILE A 15 -18.33 -7.39 -3.71
CA ILE A 15 -17.34 -6.32 -3.53
C ILE A 15 -15.92 -6.85 -3.73
N ARG A 16 -15.59 -8.05 -3.25
CA ARG A 16 -14.28 -8.68 -3.45
C ARG A 16 -14.01 -8.97 -4.93
N ASP A 17 -14.97 -9.52 -5.65
CA ASP A 17 -14.82 -9.87 -7.06
C ASP A 17 -14.64 -8.62 -7.94
N ASN A 18 -15.35 -7.53 -7.65
CA ASN A 18 -15.19 -6.25 -8.37
C ASN A 18 -13.88 -5.50 -8.05
N VAL A 19 -13.31 -5.70 -6.85
CA VAL A 19 -12.02 -5.09 -6.46
C VAL A 19 -10.83 -5.81 -7.09
N VAL A 20 -10.94 -7.14 -7.31
CA VAL A 20 -9.86 -7.93 -7.92
C VAL A 20 -9.68 -7.58 -9.41
N ASP A 21 -10.75 -7.29 -10.14
CA ASP A 21 -10.68 -6.91 -11.56
C ASP A 21 -10.09 -5.51 -11.79
N VAL A 22 -10.20 -4.61 -10.83
CA VAL A 22 -9.68 -3.22 -10.93
C VAL A 22 -8.19 -3.12 -10.61
N VAL A 23 -7.60 -4.09 -9.90
CA VAL A 23 -6.19 -4.05 -9.47
C VAL A 23 -5.23 -4.65 -10.52
N GLY A 24 -5.73 -5.39 -11.52
CA GLY A 24 -4.93 -6.11 -12.54
C GLY A 24 -4.50 -5.32 -13.78
N GLY A 25 -4.91 -4.08 -13.97
CA GLY A 25 -4.64 -3.26 -15.15
C GLY A 25 -3.39 -2.39 -15.03
N LYS A 26 -2.58 -2.38 -16.09
CA LYS A 26 -1.33 -1.62 -16.24
C LYS A 26 -1.50 -0.14 -15.87
N MET A 27 -0.61 0.36 -15.02
CA MET A 27 -0.57 1.73 -14.51
C MET A 27 -0.06 2.74 -15.54
N ASP A 28 -0.92 3.70 -15.90
CA ASP A 28 -0.57 5.09 -16.17
C ASP A 28 -0.92 5.89 -14.91
N SER A 29 0.08 6.52 -14.30
CA SER A 29 0.07 6.86 -12.87
C SER A 29 -0.73 8.09 -12.44
N SER A 30 -1.40 8.82 -13.34
CA SER A 30 -2.28 9.95 -12.99
C SER A 30 -3.77 9.61 -13.10
N ASN A 31 -4.18 8.80 -14.08
CA ASN A 31 -5.58 8.39 -14.27
C ASN A 31 -6.04 7.31 -13.28
N GLY A 32 -5.11 6.57 -12.68
CA GLY A 32 -5.44 5.44 -11.79
C GLY A 32 -6.03 5.87 -10.44
N ILE A 33 -5.65 7.04 -9.93
CA ILE A 33 -6.15 7.57 -8.64
C ILE A 33 -7.54 8.17 -8.84
N GLU A 34 -7.76 8.93 -9.90
CA GLU A 34 -9.08 9.49 -10.23
C GLU A 34 -10.11 8.38 -10.51
N GLN A 35 -9.74 7.33 -11.23
CA GLN A 35 -10.62 6.19 -11.46
C GLN A 35 -10.97 5.44 -10.17
N LYS A 36 -10.01 5.26 -9.25
CA LYS A 36 -10.28 4.66 -7.93
C LYS A 36 -11.15 5.55 -7.06
N LEU A 37 -10.96 6.87 -7.14
CA LEU A 37 -11.79 7.84 -6.41
C LEU A 37 -13.23 7.81 -6.94
N ASN A 38 -13.43 7.80 -8.25
CA ASN A 38 -14.74 7.70 -8.89
C ASN A 38 -15.42 6.36 -8.58
N THR A 39 -14.68 5.26 -8.55
CA THR A 39 -15.21 3.93 -8.18
C THR A 39 -15.65 3.89 -6.71
N LEU A 40 -14.89 4.54 -5.81
CA LEU A 40 -15.27 4.71 -4.40
C LEU A 40 -16.50 5.59 -4.24
N GLN A 41 -16.60 6.67 -5.02
CA GLN A 41 -17.78 7.53 -5.05
C GLN A 41 -19.04 6.74 -5.49
N ASP A 42 -18.96 6.01 -6.61
CA ASP A 42 -20.06 5.17 -7.11
C ASP A 42 -20.51 4.10 -6.11
N LEU A 43 -19.54 3.47 -5.41
CA LEU A 43 -19.84 2.46 -4.39
C LEU A 43 -20.53 3.07 -3.17
N ILE A 44 -20.08 4.24 -2.72
CA ILE A 44 -20.67 4.96 -1.60
C ILE A 44 -22.06 5.48 -1.98
N GLU A 45 -22.24 6.04 -3.17
CA GLU A 45 -23.55 6.49 -3.66
C GLU A 45 -24.56 5.35 -3.78
N LYS A 46 -24.14 4.18 -4.28
CA LYS A 46 -25.01 2.99 -4.35
C LYS A 46 -25.39 2.47 -2.97
N GLN A 47 -24.45 2.42 -2.02
CA GLN A 47 -24.77 2.01 -0.65
C GLN A 47 -25.69 3.01 0.05
N MET A 48 -25.51 4.31 -0.18
CA MET A 48 -26.39 5.35 0.37
C MET A 48 -27.78 5.31 -0.24
N ALA A 49 -27.91 5.12 -1.55
CA ALA A 49 -29.21 4.99 -2.20
C ALA A 49 -30.02 3.77 -1.69
N GLN A 50 -29.31 2.71 -1.25
CA GLN A 50 -29.96 1.56 -0.61
C GLN A 50 -30.32 1.84 0.85
N SER A 51 -29.43 2.47 1.64
CA SER A 51 -29.69 2.84 3.05
C SER A 51 -30.81 3.88 3.18
N ILE A 52 -30.86 4.87 2.29
CA ILE A 52 -31.91 5.91 2.29
C ILE A 52 -33.30 5.32 1.99
N LYS A 53 -33.39 4.27 1.16
CA LYS A 53 -34.67 3.58 0.90
C LYS A 53 -35.19 2.76 2.09
N ASP A 54 -34.30 2.27 2.94
CA ASP A 54 -34.65 1.49 4.13
C ASP A 54 -34.98 2.38 5.36
N GLU A 55 -34.44 3.61 5.42
CA GLU A 55 -34.59 4.54 6.56
C GLU A 55 -35.74 5.56 6.41
N GLN A 56 -36.30 5.74 5.20
CA GLN A 56 -37.42 6.68 4.99
C GLN A 56 -38.72 6.30 5.73
N LYS A 57 -38.76 5.24 6.54
CA LYS A 57 -39.91 4.82 7.36
C LYS A 57 -39.78 5.04 8.87
N ALA A 58 -38.69 5.65 9.35
CA ALA A 58 -38.52 5.91 10.78
C ALA A 58 -37.84 7.26 11.04
N ASN A 59 -38.61 8.18 11.59
CA ASN A 59 -38.28 9.40 12.33
C ASN A 59 -37.65 10.60 11.58
N GLU A 60 -38.51 11.64 11.47
CA GLU A 60 -38.17 13.05 11.31
C GLU A 60 -37.36 13.60 12.51
N GLN A 61 -36.10 13.26 12.64
CA GLN A 61 -35.14 14.06 13.38
C GLN A 61 -34.05 14.49 12.41
N LYS A 62 -33.79 15.80 12.37
CA LYS A 62 -32.79 16.45 11.52
C LYS A 62 -31.37 15.99 11.91
N GLU A 63 -31.01 14.78 11.53
CA GLU A 63 -29.61 14.34 11.60
C GLU A 63 -28.81 15.13 10.57
N ASP A 64 -27.67 15.66 11.02
CA ASP A 64 -26.72 16.34 10.14
C ASP A 64 -26.25 15.35 9.07
N LYS A 65 -26.53 15.59 7.80
CA LYS A 65 -26.18 14.71 6.67
C LYS A 65 -24.69 14.34 6.68
N ASN A 66 -23.85 15.22 7.19
CA ASN A 66 -22.42 14.99 7.34
C ASN A 66 -22.13 13.83 8.29
N GLN A 67 -22.95 13.64 9.34
CA GLN A 67 -22.74 12.54 10.30
C GLN A 67 -22.97 11.18 9.64
N GLY A 68 -24.00 11.03 8.82
CA GLY A 68 -24.23 9.81 8.06
C GLY A 68 -23.09 9.49 7.08
N TYR A 69 -22.52 10.51 6.42
CA TYR A 69 -21.36 10.34 5.54
C TYR A 69 -20.12 9.88 6.32
N LEU A 70 -19.83 10.52 7.45
CA LEU A 70 -18.69 10.17 8.28
C LEU A 70 -18.80 8.76 8.87
N GLU A 71 -19.99 8.32 9.27
CA GLU A 71 -20.23 6.95 9.76
C GLU A 71 -19.96 5.89 8.68
N LEU A 72 -20.43 6.15 7.44
CA LEU A 72 -20.15 5.27 6.31
C LEU A 72 -18.66 5.18 6.00
N ILE A 73 -17.96 6.31 5.97
CA ILE A 73 -16.53 6.36 5.73
C ILE A 73 -15.78 5.66 6.86
N LYS A 74 -16.15 5.89 8.13
CA LYS A 74 -15.60 5.18 9.28
C LYS A 74 -15.73 3.67 9.13
N LYS A 75 -16.93 3.19 8.77
CA LYS A 75 -17.18 1.78 8.53
C LYS A 75 -16.30 1.21 7.40
N GLN A 76 -16.16 1.96 6.31
CA GLN A 76 -15.31 1.54 5.19
C GLN A 76 -13.84 1.46 5.56
N LEU A 77 -13.33 2.42 6.34
CA LEU A 77 -11.94 2.39 6.82
C LEU A 77 -11.70 1.19 7.76
N LEU A 78 -12.65 0.88 8.66
CA LEU A 78 -12.58 -0.31 9.51
C LEU A 78 -12.59 -1.60 8.70
N GLN A 79 -13.38 -1.68 7.63
CA GLN A 79 -13.40 -2.84 6.72
C GLN A 79 -12.07 -3.03 5.97
N ASN A 80 -11.33 -1.94 5.75
CA ASN A 80 -9.98 -1.96 5.18
C ASN A 80 -8.88 -2.12 6.24
N GLU A 81 -9.24 -2.60 7.44
CA GLU A 81 -8.30 -2.92 8.51
C GLU A 81 -7.49 -1.71 9.05
N VAL A 82 -8.00 -0.48 8.85
CA VAL A 82 -7.43 0.72 9.48
C VAL A 82 -7.77 0.69 10.97
N GLU A 83 -6.77 0.86 11.83
CA GLU A 83 -6.97 0.86 13.27
C GLU A 83 -7.89 2.00 13.73
N ALA A 84 -8.80 1.69 14.66
CA ALA A 84 -9.83 2.61 15.15
C ALA A 84 -9.24 3.93 15.68
N VAL A 85 -8.07 3.89 16.31
CA VAL A 85 -7.39 5.09 16.84
C VAL A 85 -7.11 6.12 15.76
N TYR A 86 -6.61 5.68 14.60
CA TYR A 86 -6.34 6.60 13.47
C TYR A 86 -7.64 7.09 12.83
N ILE A 87 -8.64 6.22 12.72
CA ILE A 87 -9.95 6.60 12.19
C ILE A 87 -10.59 7.68 13.06
N ASP A 88 -10.64 7.48 14.38
CA ASP A 88 -11.25 8.41 15.30
C ASP A 88 -10.54 9.78 15.26
N GLN A 89 -9.21 9.80 15.22
CA GLN A 89 -8.44 11.03 15.05
C GLN A 89 -8.80 11.78 13.76
N ILE A 90 -8.89 11.06 12.63
CA ILE A 90 -9.27 11.66 11.33
C ILE A 90 -10.68 12.22 11.41
N MET A 91 -11.62 11.46 11.96
CA MET A 91 -13.02 11.88 12.07
C MET A 91 -13.21 13.10 12.96
N ASP A 92 -12.51 13.17 14.09
CA ASP A 92 -12.60 14.31 15.01
C ASP A 92 -11.99 15.59 14.40
N GLU A 93 -10.86 15.47 13.70
CA GLU A 93 -10.26 16.60 12.97
C GLU A 93 -11.19 17.13 11.85
N ILE A 94 -11.92 16.24 11.19
CA ILE A 94 -12.82 16.61 10.10
C ILE A 94 -14.11 17.22 10.64
N LYS A 95 -14.73 16.66 11.68
CA LYS A 95 -15.93 17.21 12.31
C LYS A 95 -15.77 18.67 12.71
N GLY A 96 -14.57 19.05 13.19
CA GLY A 96 -14.26 20.43 13.58
C GLY A 96 -14.10 21.40 12.40
N SER A 97 -13.84 20.90 11.20
CA SER A 97 -13.53 21.69 9.99
C SER A 97 -14.65 21.72 8.95
N LEU A 98 -15.62 20.80 9.00
CA LEU A 98 -16.73 20.74 8.05
C LEU A 98 -17.82 21.76 8.41
N GLY A 99 -18.26 22.52 7.38
CA GLY A 99 -19.47 23.31 7.45
C GLY A 99 -20.74 22.43 7.56
N ARG A 100 -21.89 23.05 7.80
CA ARG A 100 -23.17 22.34 7.82
C ARG A 100 -23.61 21.95 6.40
N ASN A 101 -24.13 20.74 6.21
CA ASN A 101 -24.66 20.22 4.94
C ASN A 101 -23.66 20.30 3.77
N VAL A 102 -22.45 19.83 3.99
CA VAL A 102 -21.42 19.74 2.95
C VAL A 102 -21.76 18.57 1.99
N SER A 103 -21.39 18.70 0.72
CA SER A 103 -21.53 17.58 -0.24
C SER A 103 -20.64 16.39 0.13
N LEU A 104 -21.07 15.18 -0.26
CA LEU A 104 -20.28 13.96 -0.04
C LEU A 104 -18.87 14.10 -0.59
N ASP A 105 -18.73 14.69 -1.79
CA ASP A 105 -17.42 14.89 -2.45
C ASP A 105 -16.48 15.71 -1.59
N ASN A 106 -16.97 16.77 -0.98
CA ASN A 106 -16.17 17.62 -0.11
C ASN A 106 -15.79 16.91 1.19
N VAL A 107 -16.67 16.06 1.74
CA VAL A 107 -16.35 15.22 2.90
C VAL A 107 -15.26 14.22 2.53
N LEU A 108 -15.39 13.52 1.40
CA LEU A 108 -14.40 12.57 0.90
C LEU A 108 -13.05 13.24 0.63
N ALA A 109 -13.06 14.41 -0.01
CA ALA A 109 -11.84 15.19 -0.26
C ALA A 109 -11.14 15.56 1.05
N SER A 110 -11.92 15.97 2.07
CA SER A 110 -11.37 16.30 3.39
C SER A 110 -10.78 15.08 4.10
N VAL A 111 -11.46 13.92 4.06
CA VAL A 111 -10.95 12.65 4.60
C VAL A 111 -9.67 12.24 3.88
N TYR A 112 -9.67 12.26 2.55
CA TYR A 112 -8.50 11.93 1.73
C TYR A 112 -7.30 12.81 2.08
N GLN A 113 -7.52 14.12 2.15
CA GLN A 113 -6.47 15.07 2.52
C GLN A 113 -5.89 14.78 3.91
N LYS A 114 -6.73 14.45 4.89
CA LYS A 114 -6.29 14.11 6.25
C LYS A 114 -5.49 12.79 6.27
N ILE A 115 -5.93 11.78 5.53
CA ILE A 115 -5.19 10.52 5.38
C ILE A 115 -3.80 10.78 4.77
N VAL A 116 -3.73 11.54 3.67
CA VAL A 116 -2.46 11.87 3.01
C VAL A 116 -1.53 12.63 3.96
N LEU A 117 -2.05 13.60 4.72
CA LEU A 117 -1.26 14.35 5.71
C LEU A 117 -0.75 13.45 6.83
N LYS A 118 -1.54 12.48 7.30
CA LYS A 118 -1.12 11.53 8.34
C LYS A 118 -0.07 10.53 7.85
N ILE A 119 -0.19 10.05 6.62
CA ILE A 119 0.82 9.18 5.99
C ILE A 119 2.13 9.94 5.80
N GLY A 120 2.04 11.24 5.53
CA GLY A 120 3.20 12.09 5.29
C GLY A 120 3.87 11.83 3.94
N GLN A 121 5.07 12.38 3.77
CA GLN A 121 5.85 12.17 2.57
C GLN A 121 6.55 10.81 2.61
N PRO A 122 6.52 10.01 1.52
CA PRO A 122 7.24 8.76 1.47
C PRO A 122 8.75 9.01 1.51
N HIS A 123 9.44 8.27 2.35
CA HIS A 123 10.90 8.25 2.35
C HIS A 123 11.38 7.43 1.14
N MET A 124 11.94 8.11 0.18
CA MET A 124 12.51 7.48 -1.02
C MET A 124 13.95 7.04 -0.74
N ILE A 125 14.39 6.00 -1.47
CA ILE A 125 15.81 5.67 -1.50
C ILE A 125 16.53 6.82 -2.22
N ASP A 126 17.23 7.62 -1.42
CA ASP A 126 18.05 8.70 -1.93
C ASP A 126 19.28 8.11 -2.64
N THR A 127 19.48 8.46 -3.89
CA THR A 127 20.57 7.96 -4.74
C THR A 127 21.55 9.06 -5.14
N ASP A 128 21.41 10.27 -4.59
CA ASP A 128 22.15 11.45 -5.03
C ASP A 128 23.48 11.66 -4.28
N ASN A 129 23.89 10.71 -3.43
CA ASN A 129 25.14 10.76 -2.70
C ASN A 129 26.26 10.02 -3.44
N GLU A 130 27.47 10.57 -3.37
CA GLU A 130 28.69 9.97 -3.93
C GLU A 130 29.12 8.66 -3.24
N LYS A 131 28.45 8.25 -2.15
CA LYS A 131 28.80 7.06 -1.36
C LYS A 131 27.87 5.90 -1.69
N THR A 132 28.46 4.70 -1.80
CA THR A 132 27.71 3.44 -1.91
C THR A 132 26.66 3.30 -0.81
N LYS A 133 25.42 3.01 -1.19
CA LYS A 133 24.34 2.75 -0.24
C LYS A 133 24.09 1.27 -0.07
N PHE A 134 24.15 0.82 1.17
CA PHE A 134 23.81 -0.54 1.58
C PHE A 134 22.38 -0.55 2.16
N ILE A 135 21.48 -1.31 1.53
CA ILE A 135 20.07 -1.38 1.92
C ILE A 135 19.72 -2.82 2.28
N PHE A 136 19.39 -3.02 3.56
CA PHE A 136 19.01 -4.31 4.12
C PHE A 136 17.49 -4.46 4.10
N PHE A 137 17.00 -5.59 3.58
CA PHE A 137 15.62 -5.96 3.61
C PHE A 137 15.37 -6.97 4.73
N ILE A 138 14.72 -6.51 5.79
CA ILE A 138 14.47 -7.27 7.01
C ILE A 138 12.96 -7.53 7.14
N GLY A 139 12.58 -8.71 7.59
CA GLY A 139 11.19 -9.07 7.84
C GLY A 139 10.99 -10.60 7.79
N PRO A 140 9.83 -11.12 8.23
CA PRO A 140 9.56 -12.55 8.25
C PRO A 140 9.55 -13.17 6.85
N THR A 141 9.54 -14.51 6.80
CA THR A 141 9.42 -15.25 5.54
C THR A 141 8.08 -14.97 4.86
N GLY A 142 8.04 -14.98 3.53
CA GLY A 142 6.81 -14.85 2.75
C GLY A 142 6.27 -13.43 2.55
N VAL A 143 6.82 -12.39 3.21
CA VAL A 143 6.36 -11.00 3.05
C VAL A 143 6.79 -10.34 1.73
N GLY A 144 7.59 -11.01 0.92
CA GLY A 144 7.99 -10.53 -0.40
C GLY A 144 9.33 -9.78 -0.45
N LYS A 145 10.26 -9.98 0.51
CA LYS A 145 11.59 -9.34 0.51
C LYS A 145 12.32 -9.53 -0.82
N THR A 146 12.60 -10.77 -1.20
CA THR A 146 13.34 -11.13 -2.42
C THR A 146 12.70 -10.58 -3.70
N THR A 147 11.36 -10.64 -3.80
CA THR A 147 10.64 -10.09 -4.96
C THR A 147 10.67 -8.57 -4.99
N THR A 148 10.64 -7.90 -3.85
CA THR A 148 10.75 -6.44 -3.74
C THR A 148 12.15 -5.98 -4.12
N ILE A 149 13.19 -6.67 -3.66
CA ILE A 149 14.59 -6.41 -4.04
C ILE A 149 14.74 -6.47 -5.56
N ALA A 150 14.21 -7.50 -6.22
CA ALA A 150 14.30 -7.64 -7.66
C ALA A 150 13.63 -6.46 -8.41
N LYS A 151 12.47 -5.98 -7.95
CA LYS A 151 11.78 -4.82 -8.52
C LYS A 151 12.59 -3.53 -8.33
N ILE A 152 13.12 -3.31 -7.14
CA ILE A 152 13.94 -2.13 -6.84
C ILE A 152 15.23 -2.17 -7.66
N ALA A 153 15.93 -3.31 -7.70
CA ALA A 153 17.14 -3.50 -8.51
C ALA A 153 16.89 -3.19 -9.99
N SER A 154 15.76 -3.67 -10.54
CA SER A 154 15.34 -3.37 -11.91
C SER A 154 15.16 -1.87 -12.14
N THR A 155 14.45 -1.18 -11.25
CA THR A 155 14.23 0.26 -11.35
C THR A 155 15.54 1.03 -11.26
N MET A 156 16.40 0.69 -10.30
CA MET A 156 17.70 1.35 -10.11
C MET A 156 18.62 1.14 -11.32
N LYS A 157 18.68 -0.10 -11.84
CA LYS A 157 19.52 -0.45 -12.98
C LYS A 157 19.01 0.12 -14.30
N LEU A 158 17.71 -0.07 -14.60
CA LEU A 158 17.17 0.24 -15.92
C LEU A 158 16.73 1.70 -16.05
N SER A 159 16.05 2.24 -15.03
CA SER A 159 15.51 3.60 -15.07
C SER A 159 16.53 4.63 -14.58
N LYS A 160 17.20 4.38 -13.46
CA LYS A 160 18.18 5.33 -12.89
C LYS A 160 19.60 5.13 -13.39
N LYS A 161 19.88 4.04 -14.13
CA LYS A 161 21.21 3.71 -14.70
C LYS A 161 22.33 3.57 -13.67
N LEU A 162 21.97 3.21 -12.44
CA LEU A 162 22.92 3.02 -11.35
C LEU A 162 23.67 1.68 -11.47
N LYS A 163 24.89 1.63 -10.89
CA LYS A 163 25.62 0.39 -10.68
C LYS A 163 25.03 -0.31 -9.46
N VAL A 164 24.33 -1.43 -9.69
CA VAL A 164 23.63 -2.19 -8.64
C VAL A 164 24.36 -3.50 -8.38
N ALA A 165 24.50 -3.87 -7.11
CA ALA A 165 24.89 -5.22 -6.70
C ALA A 165 23.83 -5.81 -5.77
N LEU A 166 23.70 -7.13 -5.81
CA LEU A 166 22.87 -7.90 -4.89
C LEU A 166 23.74 -8.72 -3.95
N VAL A 167 23.31 -8.79 -2.70
CA VAL A 167 23.88 -9.71 -1.70
C VAL A 167 22.74 -10.48 -1.08
N THR A 168 22.91 -11.76 -0.80
CA THR A 168 21.95 -12.52 -0.01
C THR A 168 22.64 -13.25 1.13
N SER A 169 22.05 -13.17 2.30
CA SER A 169 22.36 -14.00 3.47
C SER A 169 21.27 -15.02 3.79
N ASP A 170 20.20 -15.10 2.97
CA ASP A 170 19.13 -16.11 3.09
C ASP A 170 19.58 -17.45 2.50
N THR A 171 20.62 -18.02 3.08
CA THR A 171 21.25 -19.27 2.61
C THR A 171 20.49 -20.52 3.01
N TYR A 172 19.56 -20.41 3.96
CA TYR A 172 18.70 -21.54 4.38
C TYR A 172 17.69 -21.93 3.31
N ARG A 173 17.24 -20.98 2.51
CA ARG A 173 16.25 -21.21 1.45
C ARG A 173 16.94 -21.22 0.08
N ILE A 174 17.45 -22.39 -0.30
CA ILE A 174 18.14 -22.58 -1.59
C ILE A 174 17.32 -22.03 -2.78
N ALA A 175 16.00 -22.26 -2.80
CA ALA A 175 15.12 -21.76 -3.84
C ALA A 175 15.09 -20.22 -3.90
N ALA A 176 15.21 -19.51 -2.77
CA ALA A 176 15.25 -18.05 -2.74
C ALA A 176 16.55 -17.51 -3.34
N VAL A 177 17.67 -18.15 -3.04
CA VAL A 177 18.99 -17.81 -3.64
C VAL A 177 18.93 -17.98 -5.15
N GLU A 178 18.40 -19.10 -5.66
CA GLU A 178 18.30 -19.36 -7.10
C GLU A 178 17.30 -18.41 -7.79
N GLN A 179 16.22 -18.04 -7.13
CA GLN A 179 15.31 -17.03 -7.62
C GLN A 179 16.00 -15.67 -7.76
N LEU A 180 16.75 -15.25 -6.73
CA LEU A 180 17.48 -13.98 -6.76
C LEU A 180 18.59 -14.01 -7.82
N ARG A 181 19.25 -15.16 -8.00
CA ARG A 181 20.26 -15.39 -9.05
C ARG A 181 19.67 -15.23 -10.45
N THR A 182 18.47 -15.74 -10.65
CA THR A 182 17.73 -15.58 -11.91
C THR A 182 17.49 -14.11 -12.23
N TYR A 183 17.03 -13.32 -11.26
CA TYR A 183 16.84 -11.87 -11.45
C TYR A 183 18.16 -11.14 -11.69
N ALA A 184 19.23 -11.50 -10.96
CA ALA A 184 20.57 -10.93 -11.15
C ALA A 184 21.08 -11.15 -12.58
N ASN A 185 20.91 -12.36 -13.10
CA ASN A 185 21.28 -12.71 -14.47
C ASN A 185 20.49 -11.92 -15.51
N ILE A 186 19.14 -11.83 -15.36
CA ILE A 186 18.28 -11.07 -16.27
C ILE A 186 18.69 -9.59 -16.32
N LEU A 187 19.04 -9.03 -15.16
CA LEU A 187 19.41 -7.62 -15.03
C LEU A 187 20.90 -7.37 -15.34
N SER A 188 21.69 -8.43 -15.54
CA SER A 188 23.14 -8.36 -15.69
C SER A 188 23.80 -7.58 -14.54
N ILE A 189 23.47 -7.94 -13.30
CA ILE A 189 24.04 -7.39 -12.06
C ILE A 189 24.68 -8.52 -11.24
N PRO A 190 25.77 -8.25 -10.51
CA PRO A 190 26.40 -9.27 -9.68
C PRO A 190 25.52 -9.65 -8.48
N LEU A 191 25.58 -10.94 -8.12
CA LEU A 191 25.02 -11.48 -6.90
C LEU A 191 26.11 -12.15 -6.08
N LYS A 192 26.26 -11.73 -4.82
CA LYS A 192 27.10 -12.38 -3.81
C LYS A 192 26.22 -13.13 -2.81
N VAL A 193 26.63 -14.34 -2.47
CA VAL A 193 26.01 -15.13 -1.39
C VAL A 193 26.97 -15.11 -0.22
N VAL A 194 26.51 -14.75 0.96
CA VAL A 194 27.31 -14.67 2.18
C VAL A 194 26.69 -15.52 3.27
N TYR A 195 27.50 -16.27 3.97
CA TYR A 195 27.08 -17.18 5.02
C TYR A 195 27.37 -16.64 6.42
N THR A 196 28.36 -15.77 6.54
CA THR A 196 28.79 -15.20 7.82
C THR A 196 29.02 -13.70 7.73
N ALA A 197 29.09 -13.04 8.88
CA ALA A 197 29.40 -11.62 8.96
C ALA A 197 30.81 -11.30 8.45
N GLU A 198 31.78 -12.19 8.70
CA GLU A 198 33.16 -12.06 8.25
C GLU A 198 33.25 -12.12 6.72
N GLU A 199 32.47 -12.99 6.08
CA GLU A 199 32.38 -13.02 4.61
C GLU A 199 31.80 -11.70 4.06
N MET A 200 30.77 -11.15 4.71
CA MET A 200 30.21 -9.86 4.33
C MET A 200 31.23 -8.73 4.44
N GLU A 201 32.07 -8.76 5.49
CA GLU A 201 33.11 -7.78 5.67
C GLU A 201 34.22 -7.94 4.61
N SER A 202 34.57 -9.17 4.25
CA SER A 202 35.63 -9.46 3.26
C SER A 202 35.27 -8.95 1.84
N ILE A 203 33.98 -8.93 1.48
CA ILE A 203 33.52 -8.43 0.15
C ILE A 203 33.19 -6.95 0.16
N ARG A 204 33.22 -6.27 1.31
CA ARG A 204 32.80 -4.87 1.47
C ARG A 204 33.48 -3.93 0.49
N ASP A 205 34.79 -4.03 0.38
CA ASP A 205 35.59 -3.13 -0.46
C ASP A 205 35.26 -3.32 -1.96
N GLU A 206 34.99 -4.56 -2.38
CA GLU A 206 34.48 -4.84 -3.73
C GLU A 206 33.09 -4.19 -3.97
N LEU A 207 32.24 -4.19 -2.96
CA LEU A 207 30.90 -3.60 -3.04
C LEU A 207 30.91 -2.06 -3.09
N LEU A 208 31.98 -1.41 -2.63
CA LEU A 208 32.11 0.05 -2.74
C LEU A 208 32.25 0.56 -4.18
N ALA A 209 32.47 -0.33 -5.15
CA ALA A 209 32.47 0.01 -6.58
C ALA A 209 31.06 0.23 -7.18
N PHE A 210 30.00 -0.01 -6.39
CA PHE A 210 28.61 0.11 -6.79
C PHE A 210 27.96 1.33 -6.15
N ASP A 211 26.94 1.89 -6.81
CA ASP A 211 26.18 3.01 -6.27
C ASP A 211 25.21 2.54 -5.18
N ILE A 212 24.67 1.33 -5.36
CA ILE A 212 23.69 0.73 -4.45
C ILE A 212 23.90 -0.78 -4.32
N VAL A 213 23.86 -1.26 -3.10
CA VAL A 213 23.91 -2.68 -2.74
C VAL A 213 22.64 -3.05 -2.01
N LEU A 214 21.85 -3.97 -2.59
CA LEU A 214 20.60 -4.45 -2.00
C LEU A 214 20.86 -5.81 -1.35
N ILE A 215 20.51 -5.93 -0.06
CA ILE A 215 20.87 -7.09 0.77
C ILE A 215 19.59 -7.80 1.21
N ASP A 216 19.42 -9.06 0.73
CA ASP A 216 18.34 -9.95 1.15
C ASP A 216 18.76 -10.71 2.41
N THR A 217 17.94 -10.62 3.47
CA THR A 217 18.20 -11.34 4.72
C THR A 217 17.23 -12.49 4.89
N ALA A 218 17.65 -13.49 5.67
CA ALA A 218 16.74 -14.54 6.15
C ALA A 218 15.57 -13.91 6.92
N GLY A 219 14.43 -14.59 6.94
CA GLY A 219 13.22 -14.17 7.66
C GLY A 219 13.07 -14.90 8.99
#